data_b44ad567b84c81df9316a405ba64c374
#
_entry.id   b44ad567b84c81df9316a405ba64c374
#
_cell.length_a   1.000
_cell.length_b   1.000
_cell.length_c   1.000
_cell.angle_alpha   90.00
_cell.angle_beta   90.00
_cell.angle_gamma   90.00
#
_symmetry.space_group_name_H-M   'P 1'
#
loop_
_entity.id
_entity.type
_entity.pdbx_description
1 polymer ?
#
loop_
_entity_poly.entity_id
_entity_poly.type
_entity_poly.pdbx_seq_one_letter_code
_entity_poly.pdbx_strand_id
1 'polypeptide(L)'
;MTFDSKSPEYRWADVQIVMLGRILTRVRGVKFSVKREKEYLMARGEDPHAIQYGNKTPEGELTLLQSEVEALQLLLSPEEDLTDLPPFDITVSFVRNSAPGKIATYMLKGVEFTEDNRELKQGDKFMEITLPIMYLRRLAA
;
A
#
# COMPACT_ATOMS: atom_id res chain seq x y z
N MET A 1 0.48 -4.91 -5.78
CA MET A 1 1.65 -5.81 -5.77
C MET A 1 1.92 -6.24 -4.34
N THR A 2 2.19 -7.49 -4.11
CA THR A 2 2.53 -8.03 -2.79
C THR A 2 3.97 -8.51 -2.82
N PHE A 3 4.77 -8.13 -1.83
CA PHE A 3 6.15 -8.57 -1.72
C PHE A 3 6.22 -9.82 -0.84
N ASP A 4 6.94 -10.82 -1.33
CA ASP A 4 7.15 -12.06 -0.62
C ASP A 4 8.65 -12.22 -0.37
N SER A 5 9.04 -12.34 0.90
CA SER A 5 10.43 -12.48 1.30
C SER A 5 11.08 -13.78 0.78
N LYS A 6 10.27 -14.75 0.42
CA LYS A 6 10.75 -16.01 -0.13
C LYS A 6 10.81 -16.01 -1.65
N SER A 7 10.33 -14.96 -2.30
CA SER A 7 10.36 -14.84 -3.74
C SER A 7 11.79 -14.79 -4.25
N PRO A 8 12.13 -15.52 -5.32
CA PRO A 8 13.46 -15.41 -5.91
C PRO A 8 13.75 -14.06 -6.56
N GLU A 9 12.71 -13.27 -6.81
CA GLU A 9 12.85 -11.96 -7.47
C GLU A 9 13.05 -10.80 -6.48
N TYR A 10 12.53 -10.92 -5.26
CA TYR A 10 12.50 -9.83 -4.29
C TYR A 10 12.93 -10.30 -2.91
N ARG A 11 13.54 -9.38 -2.17
CA ARG A 11 13.90 -9.61 -0.77
C ARG A 11 13.12 -8.64 0.10
N TRP A 12 12.39 -9.18 1.06
CA TRP A 12 11.62 -8.36 1.99
C TRP A 12 12.51 -7.44 2.83
N ALA A 13 13.71 -7.92 3.21
CA ALA A 13 14.64 -7.14 4.01
C ALA A 13 15.10 -5.86 3.30
N ASP A 14 14.95 -5.80 1.98
CA ASP A 14 15.36 -4.63 1.18
C ASP A 14 14.21 -3.63 1.00
N VAL A 15 13.06 -3.90 1.59
CA VAL A 15 11.90 -3.00 1.51
C VAL A 15 11.95 -2.00 2.65
N GLN A 16 11.90 -0.72 2.31
CA GLN A 16 11.84 0.37 3.27
C GLN A 16 10.55 1.16 3.08
N ILE A 17 9.84 1.41 4.18
CA ILE A 17 8.63 2.22 4.16
C ILE A 17 8.86 3.41 5.09
N VAL A 18 8.81 4.60 4.52
CA VAL A 18 8.91 5.84 5.28
C VAL A 18 7.54 6.50 5.31
N MET A 19 7.03 6.72 6.49
CA MET A 19 5.71 7.31 6.70
C MET A 19 5.77 8.32 7.83
N LEU A 20 5.24 9.53 7.59
CA LEU A 20 5.22 10.61 8.57
C LEU A 20 6.61 10.96 9.12
N GLY A 21 7.63 10.92 8.26
CA GLY A 21 8.99 11.26 8.64
C GLY A 21 9.71 10.19 9.45
N ARG A 22 9.12 9.01 9.59
CA ARG A 22 9.77 7.90 10.32
C ARG A 22 9.77 6.63 9.48
N ILE A 23 10.78 5.82 9.67
CA ILE A 23 10.89 4.53 9.00
C ILE A 23 10.11 3.51 9.82
N LEU A 24 9.18 2.83 9.16
CA LEU A 24 8.43 1.75 9.79
C LEU A 24 9.24 0.47 9.75
N THR A 25 9.50 -0.10 10.91
CA THR A 25 10.29 -1.33 11.04
C THR A 25 9.44 -2.57 11.28
N ARG A 26 8.19 -2.40 11.65
CA ARG A 26 7.29 -3.51 11.98
C ARG A 26 6.18 -3.66 10.94
N VAL A 27 6.58 -3.53 9.69
CA VAL A 27 5.70 -3.72 8.54
C VAL A 27 5.79 -5.16 8.08
N ARG A 28 4.65 -5.80 7.91
CA ARG A 28 4.56 -7.21 7.50
C ARG A 28 4.17 -7.36 6.04
N GLY A 29 3.53 -6.37 5.46
CA GLY A 29 3.16 -6.44 4.08
C GLY A 29 2.71 -5.11 3.51
N VAL A 30 2.91 -4.93 2.22
CA VAL A 30 2.42 -3.79 1.45
C VAL A 30 1.80 -4.32 0.17
N LYS A 31 0.61 -3.86 -0.11
CA LYS A 31 -0.06 -4.15 -1.37
C LYS A 31 -0.56 -2.84 -1.92
N PHE A 32 -0.33 -2.60 -3.20
CA PHE A 32 -0.85 -1.42 -3.86
C PHE A 32 -1.25 -1.76 -5.29
N SER A 33 -2.31 -1.13 -5.75
CA SER A 33 -2.84 -1.35 -7.08
C SER A 33 -3.45 -0.06 -7.62
N VAL A 34 -3.49 0.05 -8.92
CA VAL A 34 -4.21 1.13 -9.61
C VAL A 34 -5.19 0.47 -10.56
N LYS A 35 -6.45 0.74 -10.35
CA LYS A 35 -7.52 0.28 -11.24
C LYS A 35 -7.98 1.44 -12.10
N ARG A 36 -8.32 1.15 -13.32
CA ARG A 36 -8.88 2.14 -14.24
C ARG A 36 -10.13 1.57 -14.87
N GLU A 37 -11.18 2.35 -14.86
CA GLU A 37 -12.40 1.99 -15.57
C GLU A 37 -12.13 2.00 -17.07
N LYS A 38 -12.53 0.93 -17.75
CA LYS A 38 -12.39 0.81 -19.20
C LYS A 38 -13.64 0.17 -19.74
N GLU A 39 -14.14 0.70 -20.83
CA GLU A 39 -15.32 0.18 -21.52
C GLU A 39 -15.04 0.08 -23.00
N TYR A 40 -15.65 -0.89 -23.65
CA TYR A 40 -15.60 -0.98 -25.10
C TYR A 40 -16.50 0.06 -25.74
N LEU A 41 -15.96 0.78 -26.71
CA LEU A 41 -16.77 1.60 -27.59
C LEU A 41 -17.19 0.74 -28.76
N MET A 42 -18.45 0.39 -28.80
CA MET A 42 -19.00 -0.42 -29.88
C MET A 42 -19.45 0.46 -31.04
N ALA A 43 -19.05 0.05 -32.23
CA ALA A 43 -19.46 0.65 -33.47
C ALA A 43 -20.15 -0.42 -34.30
N ARG A 44 -20.37 -0.17 -35.59
CA ARG A 44 -20.93 -1.19 -36.47
C ARG A 44 -19.95 -2.36 -36.60
N GLY A 45 -20.43 -3.58 -36.48
CA GLY A 45 -19.68 -4.80 -36.60
C GLY A 45 -19.65 -5.60 -35.29
N GLU A 46 -19.01 -6.74 -35.33
CA GLU A 46 -18.92 -7.66 -34.19
C GLU A 46 -17.83 -7.26 -33.20
N ASP A 47 -16.79 -6.61 -33.69
CA ASP A 47 -15.62 -6.25 -32.88
C ASP A 47 -15.77 -4.84 -32.28
N PRO A 48 -15.26 -4.64 -31.06
CA PRO A 48 -15.20 -3.30 -30.48
C PRO A 48 -14.34 -2.37 -31.33
N HIS A 49 -14.75 -1.11 -31.44
CA HIS A 49 -14.00 -0.10 -32.18
C HIS A 49 -12.81 0.44 -31.40
N ALA A 50 -13.00 0.65 -30.09
CA ALA A 50 -11.97 1.22 -29.22
C ALA A 50 -12.28 0.90 -27.77
N ILE A 51 -11.36 1.26 -26.90
CA ILE A 51 -11.55 1.18 -25.44
C ILE A 51 -11.62 2.62 -24.92
N GLN A 52 -12.70 2.93 -24.20
CA GLN A 52 -12.86 4.20 -23.50
C GLN A 52 -12.30 4.08 -22.10
N TYR A 53 -11.67 5.14 -21.60
CA TYR A 53 -11.05 5.18 -20.29
C TYR A 53 -11.87 6.05 -19.36
N GLY A 54 -12.12 5.52 -18.17
CA GLY A 54 -12.74 6.26 -17.08
C GLY A 54 -11.73 6.67 -16.02
N ASN A 55 -12.20 6.76 -14.79
CA ASN A 55 -11.38 7.21 -13.66
C ASN A 55 -10.41 6.13 -13.20
N LYS A 56 -9.27 6.59 -12.68
CA LYS A 56 -8.33 5.72 -11.96
C LYS A 56 -8.73 5.64 -10.49
N THR A 57 -8.57 4.47 -9.90
CA THR A 57 -8.81 4.25 -8.48
C THR A 57 -7.55 3.63 -7.87
N PRO A 58 -6.64 4.45 -7.35
CA PRO A 58 -5.48 3.94 -6.61
C PRO A 58 -5.91 3.49 -5.22
N GLU A 59 -5.59 2.25 -4.88
CA GLU A 59 -5.93 1.69 -3.58
C GLU A 59 -4.90 0.65 -3.17
N GLY A 60 -4.89 0.29 -1.90
CA GLY A 60 -3.97 -0.73 -1.42
C GLY A 60 -4.26 -1.14 0.00
N GLU A 61 -3.33 -1.89 0.56
CA GLU A 61 -3.39 -2.37 1.94
C GLU A 61 -2.00 -2.30 2.55
N LEU A 62 -1.97 -1.98 3.83
CA LEU A 62 -0.76 -1.94 4.61
C LEU A 62 -0.96 -2.87 5.82
N THR A 63 -0.10 -3.88 5.95
CA THR A 63 -0.16 -4.80 7.08
C THR A 63 0.95 -4.45 8.05
N LEU A 64 0.57 -4.13 9.28
CA LEU A 64 1.47 -3.71 10.33
C LEU A 64 1.31 -4.60 11.55
N LEU A 65 2.34 -4.69 12.37
CA LEU A 65 2.18 -5.24 13.71
C LEU A 65 1.39 -4.25 14.57
N GLN A 66 0.64 -4.77 15.50
CA GLN A 66 -0.21 -3.94 16.38
C GLN A 66 0.60 -2.85 17.08
N SER A 67 1.83 -3.14 17.48
CA SER A 67 2.68 -2.15 18.14
C SER A 67 2.95 -0.92 17.27
N GLU A 68 3.03 -1.08 15.94
CA GLU A 68 3.15 0.06 15.03
C GLU A 68 1.84 0.84 14.93
N VAL A 69 0.71 0.13 14.92
CA VAL A 69 -0.60 0.79 14.89
C VAL A 69 -0.81 1.60 16.17
N GLU A 70 -0.44 1.05 17.31
CA GLU A 70 -0.53 1.76 18.58
C GLU A 70 0.39 3.00 18.61
N ALA A 71 1.58 2.89 18.03
CA ALA A 71 2.49 4.04 17.92
C ALA A 71 1.89 5.15 17.06
N LEU A 72 1.17 4.80 15.99
CA LEU A 72 0.46 5.78 15.17
C LEU A 72 -0.70 6.41 15.93
N GLN A 73 -1.42 5.61 16.73
CA GLN A 73 -2.52 6.13 17.54
C GLN A 73 -2.05 7.16 18.56
N LEU A 74 -0.83 7.03 19.08
CA LEU A 74 -0.28 8.00 20.02
C LEU A 74 -0.03 9.37 19.39
N LEU A 75 0.02 9.46 18.05
CA LEU A 75 0.11 10.74 17.36
C LEU A 75 -1.24 11.44 17.24
N LEU A 76 -2.31 10.76 17.60
CA LEU A 76 -3.68 11.25 17.51
C LEU A 76 -4.23 11.49 18.91
N SER A 77 -5.29 12.33 18.99
CA SER A 77 -6.01 12.48 20.24
C SER A 77 -6.81 11.19 20.53
N PRO A 78 -7.23 10.96 21.80
CA PRO A 78 -7.99 9.75 22.14
C PRO A 78 -9.32 9.61 21.39
N GLU A 79 -9.87 10.71 20.89
CA GLU A 79 -11.14 10.71 20.15
C GLU A 79 -10.96 10.51 18.65
N GLU A 80 -9.71 10.55 18.16
CA GLU A 80 -9.40 10.38 16.75
C GLU A 80 -9.00 8.94 16.45
N ASP A 81 -9.17 8.54 15.20
CA ASP A 81 -8.71 7.26 14.70
C ASP A 81 -7.75 7.44 13.52
N LEU A 82 -7.28 6.34 12.96
CA LEU A 82 -6.29 6.40 11.88
C LEU A 82 -6.83 7.09 10.62
N THR A 83 -8.14 7.13 10.42
CA THR A 83 -8.72 7.81 9.27
C THR A 83 -8.62 9.34 9.39
N ASP A 84 -8.33 9.83 10.58
CA ASP A 84 -8.15 11.27 10.84
C ASP A 84 -6.72 11.74 10.60
N LEU A 85 -5.77 10.83 10.35
CA LEU A 85 -4.41 11.20 10.03
C LEU A 85 -4.37 12.04 8.76
N PRO A 86 -3.54 13.11 8.74
CA PRO A 86 -3.36 13.88 7.50
C PRO A 86 -2.75 13.02 6.42
N PRO A 87 -2.93 13.39 5.13
CA PRO A 87 -2.31 12.64 4.05
C PRO A 87 -0.79 12.58 4.20
N PHE A 88 -0.22 11.44 3.86
CA PHE A 88 1.22 11.21 3.94
C PHE A 88 1.69 10.45 2.71
N ASP A 89 3.00 10.34 2.54
CA ASP A 89 3.60 9.63 1.43
C ASP A 89 4.25 8.35 1.94
N ILE A 90 4.15 7.28 1.13
CA ILE A 90 4.82 6.03 1.41
C ILE A 90 5.85 5.79 0.31
N THR A 91 7.08 5.51 0.69
CA THR A 91 8.13 5.13 -0.24
C THR A 91 8.49 3.68 -0.01
N VAL A 92 8.39 2.86 -1.05
CA VAL A 92 8.72 1.45 -1.01
C VAL A 92 9.91 1.21 -1.93
N SER A 93 11.02 0.76 -1.36
CA SER A 93 12.23 0.45 -2.11
C SER A 93 12.62 -1.00 -1.86
N PHE A 94 13.02 -1.69 -2.92
CA PHE A 94 13.49 -3.06 -2.82
C PHE A 94 14.52 -3.37 -3.91
N VAL A 95 15.35 -4.38 -3.66
CA VAL A 95 16.35 -4.83 -4.61
C VAL A 95 15.86 -6.12 -5.26
N ARG A 96 15.93 -6.17 -6.58
CA ARG A 96 15.57 -7.39 -7.31
C ARG A 96 16.72 -8.39 -7.24
N ASN A 97 16.41 -9.63 -6.87
CA ASN A 97 17.41 -10.70 -6.86
C ASN A 97 17.93 -11.02 -8.27
N SER A 98 17.09 -10.89 -9.27
CA SER A 98 17.44 -11.14 -10.68
C SER A 98 18.36 -10.08 -11.26
N ALA A 99 18.46 -8.91 -10.64
CA ALA A 99 19.31 -7.81 -11.07
C ALA A 99 19.93 -7.15 -9.84
N PRO A 100 20.94 -7.79 -9.20
CA PRO A 100 21.59 -7.24 -8.03
C PRO A 100 22.17 -5.85 -8.28
N GLY A 101 21.98 -4.95 -7.32
CA GLY A 101 22.41 -3.57 -7.44
C GLY A 101 21.42 -2.63 -8.10
N LYS A 102 20.31 -3.14 -8.65
CA LYS A 102 19.23 -2.30 -9.15
C LYS A 102 18.13 -2.19 -8.12
N ILE A 103 17.79 -0.95 -7.76
CA ILE A 103 16.77 -0.65 -6.78
C ILE A 103 15.51 -0.21 -7.50
N ALA A 104 14.40 -0.86 -7.20
CA ALA A 104 13.09 -0.41 -7.66
C ALA A 104 12.45 0.39 -6.54
N THR A 105 11.97 1.58 -6.85
CA THR A 105 11.36 2.47 -5.87
C THR A 105 9.98 2.88 -6.36
N TYR A 106 9.00 2.72 -5.49
CA TYR A 106 7.65 3.21 -5.74
C TYR A 106 7.28 4.20 -4.64
N MET A 107 6.69 5.32 -5.06
CA MET A 107 6.21 6.34 -4.13
C MET A 107 4.71 6.44 -4.28
N LEU A 108 4.01 6.30 -3.16
CA LEU A 108 2.57 6.49 -3.08
C LEU A 108 2.32 7.87 -2.49
N LYS A 109 1.72 8.76 -3.27
CA LYS A 109 1.50 10.14 -2.89
C LYS A 109 0.08 10.38 -2.38
N GLY A 110 -0.03 11.12 -1.29
CA GLY A 110 -1.32 11.47 -0.73
C GLY A 110 -2.06 10.29 -0.15
N VAL A 111 -1.38 9.46 0.63
CA VAL A 111 -1.94 8.24 1.21
C VAL A 111 -2.78 8.58 2.42
N GLU A 112 -3.96 7.98 2.50
CA GLU A 112 -4.83 8.08 3.67
C GLU A 112 -5.40 6.70 3.99
N PHE A 113 -5.57 6.42 5.27
CA PHE A 113 -6.27 5.21 5.69
C PHE A 113 -7.76 5.40 5.49
N THR A 114 -8.42 4.41 4.92
CA THR A 114 -9.86 4.45 4.69
C THR A 114 -10.63 3.75 5.80
N GLU A 115 -9.95 2.95 6.61
CA GLU A 115 -10.57 2.19 7.68
C GLU A 115 -9.58 1.99 8.81
N ASP A 116 -10.06 2.09 10.04
CA ASP A 116 -9.30 1.77 11.24
C ASP A 116 -9.91 0.51 11.84
N ASN A 117 -9.42 -0.65 11.44
CA ASN A 117 -9.89 -1.92 11.96
C ASN A 117 -8.84 -2.52 12.87
N ARG A 118 -9.30 -3.14 13.96
CA ARG A 118 -8.42 -3.80 14.92
C ARG A 118 -9.08 -5.07 15.40
N GLU A 119 -8.33 -6.15 15.36
CA GLU A 119 -8.80 -7.43 15.84
C GLU A 119 -7.79 -7.96 16.86
N LEU A 120 -8.27 -8.27 18.04
CA LEU A 120 -7.46 -8.78 19.13
C LEU A 120 -7.89 -10.22 19.42
N LYS A 121 -6.95 -11.15 19.31
CA LYS A 121 -7.18 -12.56 19.59
C LYS A 121 -6.32 -13.02 20.73
N GLN A 122 -6.90 -13.71 21.67
CA GLN A 122 -6.17 -14.29 22.80
C GLN A 122 -5.27 -15.42 22.30
N GLY A 123 -4.03 -15.44 22.78
CA GLY A 123 -3.06 -16.49 22.46
C GLY A 123 -2.21 -16.23 21.24
N ASP A 124 -2.46 -15.18 20.49
CA ASP A 124 -1.62 -14.81 19.36
C ASP A 124 -0.30 -14.20 19.85
N LYS A 125 0.81 -14.70 19.32
CA LYS A 125 2.13 -14.13 19.63
C LYS A 125 2.35 -12.82 18.92
N PHE A 126 1.81 -12.70 17.69
CA PHE A 126 1.91 -11.51 16.87
C PHE A 126 0.50 -11.15 16.41
N MET A 127 0.14 -9.90 16.61
CA MET A 127 -1.10 -9.40 16.07
C MET A 127 -0.77 -8.55 14.86
N GLU A 128 -1.21 -8.99 13.70
CA GLU A 128 -1.06 -8.27 12.45
C GLU A 128 -2.38 -7.61 12.12
N ILE A 129 -2.29 -6.35 11.71
CA ILE A 129 -3.47 -5.57 11.33
C ILE A 129 -3.28 -5.12 9.90
N THR A 130 -4.25 -5.43 9.06
CA THR A 130 -4.26 -5.00 7.67
C THR A 130 -5.20 -3.83 7.53
N LEU A 131 -4.67 -2.71 7.10
CA LEU A 131 -5.41 -1.45 6.96
C LEU A 131 -5.53 -1.10 5.48
N PRO A 132 -6.75 -0.93 4.98
CA PRO A 132 -6.93 -0.45 3.62
C PRO A 132 -6.53 1.02 3.51
N ILE A 133 -5.91 1.35 2.38
CA ILE A 133 -5.47 2.70 2.09
C ILE A 133 -5.96 3.15 0.72
N MET A 134 -6.07 4.45 0.55
CA MET A 134 -6.22 5.10 -0.74
C MET A 134 -5.07 6.08 -0.92
N TYR A 135 -4.71 6.33 -2.16
CA TYR A 135 -3.68 7.32 -2.45
C TYR A 135 -4.02 8.03 -3.76
N LEU A 136 -3.37 9.17 -4.00
CA LEU A 136 -3.69 9.99 -5.17
C LEU A 136 -2.97 9.49 -6.43
N ARG A 137 -1.71 9.10 -6.31
CA ARG A 137 -0.94 8.63 -7.45
C ARG A 137 0.26 7.82 -7.01
N ARG A 138 0.73 6.97 -7.90
CA ARG A 138 1.94 6.19 -7.72
C ARG A 138 3.00 6.70 -8.68
N LEU A 139 4.19 6.92 -8.16
CA LEU A 139 5.38 7.26 -8.96
C LEU A 139 6.35 6.09 -8.89
N ALA A 140 6.93 5.74 -10.02
CA ALA A 140 7.98 4.73 -10.10
C ALA A 140 9.29 5.39 -10.49
N ALA A 141 10.35 5.03 -9.77
CA ALA A 141 11.68 5.59 -10.01
C ALA A 141 12.72 4.49 -10.14
#